data_f179ef4256163e7e94506a7ef56f1291
#
_entry.id   f179ef4256163e7e94506a7ef56f1291
#
_cell.length_a   1.000
_cell.length_b   1.000
_cell.length_c   1.000
_cell.angle_alpha   90.00
_cell.angle_beta   90.00
_cell.angle_gamma   90.00
#
_symmetry.space_group_name_H-M   'P 1'
#
loop_
_entity.id
_entity.type
_entity.pdbx_description
1 polymer ?
#
loop_
_entity_poly.entity_id
_entity_poly.type
_entity_poly.pdbx_seq_one_letter_code
_entity_poly.pdbx_strand_id
1 'polypeptide(L)'
;MLPAAMEVQLPLQGQRDTAWKWMPLLLLLVWVATMCSAQDRSDLLNVCMDAKHHKTKPGPEDKLHDQCSPWKKNACCTANTSQELHKDTSRLYNFNWDHCGKMEPACKRHFIQDTCLYECSPHLGPWIRQVNQSWRKERFLDVPLCKEDCQRWWEDCHTSRTCKSNWHRGWDWTSGVNKCPAGALCLTFESYFPTPVALCEGLWSHSYKVSNYSRGSGRCIQMWFDSAQGNPNEEVARFYAAVMHVNAGEMLHGIGGLLLSLALMLQLWLLG
;
A
#
# COMPACT_ATOMS: atom_id res chain seq x y z
N MET A 1 -41.29 77.94 -16.32
CA MET A 1 -41.39 76.69 -17.12
C MET A 1 -40.11 75.91 -16.84
N LEU A 2 -40.20 74.90 -15.99
CA LEU A 2 -39.12 73.95 -15.69
C LEU A 2 -39.48 72.63 -16.39
N PRO A 3 -38.55 71.93 -17.07
CA PRO A 3 -38.83 70.63 -17.67
C PRO A 3 -38.70 69.52 -16.61
N ALA A 4 -39.59 68.55 -16.72
CA ALA A 4 -39.72 67.38 -15.89
C ALA A 4 -38.47 66.47 -15.94
N ALA A 5 -38.07 66.00 -14.74
CA ALA A 5 -37.07 64.96 -14.61
C ALA A 5 -37.67 63.61 -15.06
N MET A 6 -37.00 62.98 -15.96
CA MET A 6 -37.33 61.64 -16.46
C MET A 6 -36.64 60.62 -15.58
N GLU A 7 -37.40 59.93 -14.76
CA GLU A 7 -36.96 58.84 -13.88
C GLU A 7 -36.77 57.56 -14.72
N VAL A 8 -35.49 57.17 -14.86
CA VAL A 8 -35.16 55.92 -15.54
C VAL A 8 -35.23 54.77 -14.52
N GLN A 9 -36.33 54.03 -14.53
CA GLN A 9 -36.44 52.75 -13.84
C GLN A 9 -35.66 51.67 -14.57
N LEU A 10 -34.56 51.20 -13.99
CA LEU A 10 -33.83 50.03 -14.40
C LEU A 10 -34.55 48.75 -13.88
N PRO A 11 -34.73 47.72 -14.74
CA PRO A 11 -35.37 46.50 -14.28
C PRO A 11 -34.36 45.60 -13.55
N LEU A 12 -34.37 45.58 -12.23
CA LEU A 12 -33.57 44.66 -11.37
C LEU A 12 -34.26 43.31 -11.10
N GLN A 13 -35.18 42.85 -11.93
CA GLN A 13 -35.99 41.66 -11.69
C GLN A 13 -35.54 40.38 -12.35
N GLY A 14 -34.58 40.43 -13.31
CA GLY A 14 -34.18 39.26 -14.11
C GLY A 14 -33.06 38.40 -13.51
N GLN A 15 -32.36 38.85 -12.45
CA GLN A 15 -31.15 38.18 -11.96
C GLN A 15 -31.39 37.26 -10.74
N ARG A 16 -32.52 37.39 -10.08
CA ARG A 16 -32.87 36.54 -8.91
C ARG A 16 -33.34 35.13 -9.30
N ASP A 17 -33.94 34.95 -10.46
CA ASP A 17 -34.57 33.69 -10.82
C ASP A 17 -33.59 32.63 -11.34
N THR A 18 -32.39 33.01 -11.74
CA THR A 18 -31.39 32.08 -12.27
C THR A 18 -30.58 31.35 -11.17
N ALA A 19 -30.30 32.01 -10.04
CA ALA A 19 -29.53 31.41 -8.96
C ALA A 19 -30.28 30.24 -8.26
N TRP A 20 -31.58 30.36 -8.11
CA TRP A 20 -32.43 29.31 -7.52
C TRP A 20 -32.55 28.06 -8.41
N LYS A 21 -32.46 28.21 -9.72
CA LYS A 21 -32.51 27.09 -10.67
C LYS A 21 -31.30 26.17 -10.59
N TRP A 22 -30.14 26.68 -10.18
CA TRP A 22 -28.89 25.90 -10.09
C TRP A 22 -28.63 25.31 -8.71
N MET A 23 -29.32 25.76 -7.68
CA MET A 23 -29.15 25.28 -6.31
C MET A 23 -29.40 23.77 -6.14
N PRO A 24 -30.47 23.17 -6.70
CA PRO A 24 -30.67 21.72 -6.61
C PRO A 24 -29.59 20.96 -7.37
N LEU A 25 -29.07 21.50 -8.45
CA LEU A 25 -27.97 20.87 -9.22
C LEU A 25 -26.67 20.86 -8.45
N LEU A 26 -26.32 21.95 -7.75
CA LEU A 26 -25.16 22.05 -6.90
C LEU A 26 -25.25 21.12 -5.69
N LEU A 27 -26.43 21.03 -5.05
CA LEU A 27 -26.69 20.09 -3.97
C LEU A 27 -26.60 18.64 -4.44
N LEU A 28 -27.10 18.35 -5.64
CA LEU A 28 -26.99 17.02 -6.25
C LEU A 28 -25.53 16.66 -6.57
N LEU A 29 -24.75 17.61 -7.10
CA LEU A 29 -23.31 17.41 -7.37
C LEU A 29 -22.52 17.18 -6.08
N VAL A 30 -22.81 17.93 -5.03
CA VAL A 30 -22.18 17.70 -3.71
C VAL A 30 -22.59 16.33 -3.15
N TRP A 31 -23.86 15.96 -3.27
CA TRP A 31 -24.35 14.64 -2.82
C TRP A 31 -23.75 13.48 -3.62
N VAL A 32 -23.66 13.59 -4.95
CA VAL A 32 -23.00 12.61 -5.82
C VAL A 32 -21.50 12.55 -5.53
N ALA A 33 -20.82 13.67 -5.33
CA ALA A 33 -19.40 13.70 -4.96
C ALA A 33 -19.15 13.04 -3.59
N THR A 34 -20.05 13.20 -2.62
CA THR A 34 -19.94 12.52 -1.31
C THR A 34 -20.22 11.02 -1.40
N MET A 35 -21.11 10.58 -2.30
CA MET A 35 -21.38 9.15 -2.50
C MET A 35 -20.26 8.43 -3.30
N CYS A 36 -19.62 9.10 -4.25
CA CYS A 36 -18.53 8.51 -5.05
C CYS A 36 -17.21 8.31 -4.30
N SER A 37 -17.02 8.93 -3.15
CA SER A 37 -15.75 8.85 -2.40
C SER A 37 -15.78 7.89 -1.21
N ALA A 38 -16.89 7.25 -0.94
CA ALA A 38 -16.97 6.14 0.02
C ALA A 38 -16.52 4.85 -0.68
N GLN A 39 -15.20 4.68 -0.87
CA GLN A 39 -14.65 3.38 -1.23
C GLN A 39 -15.08 2.38 -0.15
N ASP A 40 -15.77 1.32 -0.55
CA ASP A 40 -16.35 0.38 0.40
C ASP A 40 -15.24 -0.22 1.28
N ARG A 41 -15.45 -0.26 2.59
CA ARG A 41 -14.53 -0.81 3.59
C ARG A 41 -14.11 -2.26 3.28
N SER A 42 -14.97 -3.00 2.59
CA SER A 42 -14.73 -4.37 2.13
C SER A 42 -13.61 -4.44 1.09
N ASP A 43 -13.40 -3.37 0.30
CA ASP A 43 -12.45 -3.36 -0.81
C ASP A 43 -10.97 -3.37 -0.38
N LEU A 44 -10.70 -3.07 0.89
CA LEU A 44 -9.34 -3.11 1.46
C LEU A 44 -9.06 -4.41 2.23
N LEU A 45 -10.05 -5.28 2.40
CA LEU A 45 -9.92 -6.50 3.19
C LEU A 45 -10.03 -7.73 2.31
N ASN A 46 -9.21 -8.73 2.62
CA ASN A 46 -9.23 -10.01 1.92
C ASN A 46 -9.08 -9.86 0.40
N VAL A 47 -8.00 -9.17 -0.02
CA VAL A 47 -7.72 -8.85 -1.42
C VAL A 47 -6.33 -9.32 -1.83
N CYS A 48 -6.17 -9.66 -3.11
CA CYS A 48 -4.87 -9.94 -3.71
C CYS A 48 -4.42 -8.74 -4.55
N MET A 49 -3.10 -8.45 -4.51
CA MET A 49 -2.52 -7.43 -5.38
C MET A 49 -2.63 -7.84 -6.86
N ASP A 50 -2.83 -6.87 -7.75
CA ASP A 50 -2.65 -7.03 -9.20
C ASP A 50 -1.14 -7.01 -9.53
N ALA A 51 -0.47 -8.13 -9.27
CA ALA A 51 0.95 -8.33 -9.51
C ALA A 51 1.20 -9.67 -10.23
N LYS A 52 2.47 -9.94 -10.56
CA LYS A 52 2.86 -10.95 -11.55
C LYS A 52 2.37 -12.37 -11.26
N HIS A 53 2.37 -12.81 -10.00
CA HIS A 53 2.13 -14.21 -9.62
C HIS A 53 0.95 -14.39 -8.67
N HIS A 54 0.20 -13.34 -8.42
CA HIS A 54 -0.96 -13.38 -7.53
C HIS A 54 -2.20 -13.93 -8.23
N LYS A 55 -3.05 -14.59 -7.46
CA LYS A 55 -4.43 -14.91 -7.89
C LYS A 55 -5.25 -13.61 -7.93
N THR A 56 -6.34 -13.62 -8.68
CA THR A 56 -7.28 -12.49 -8.74
C THR A 56 -8.09 -12.32 -7.44
N LYS A 57 -8.29 -13.43 -6.70
CA LYS A 57 -9.02 -13.46 -5.43
C LYS A 57 -8.35 -14.43 -4.46
N PRO A 58 -8.36 -14.12 -3.16
CA PRO A 58 -7.89 -15.05 -2.13
C PRO A 58 -8.75 -16.31 -2.08
N GLY A 59 -8.14 -17.42 -1.67
CA GLY A 59 -8.86 -18.68 -1.48
C GLY A 59 -7.95 -19.79 -0.99
N PRO A 60 -8.50 -20.96 -0.66
CA PRO A 60 -7.75 -22.10 -0.15
C PRO A 60 -6.68 -22.58 -1.14
N GLU A 61 -5.54 -23.03 -0.61
CA GLU A 61 -4.42 -23.62 -1.33
C GLU A 61 -3.75 -24.68 -0.44
N ASP A 62 -4.30 -25.89 -0.41
CA ASP A 62 -3.89 -26.92 0.54
C ASP A 62 -2.44 -27.41 0.35
N LYS A 63 -1.89 -27.24 -0.86
CA LYS A 63 -0.55 -27.70 -1.24
C LYS A 63 0.51 -26.60 -1.18
N LEU A 64 0.30 -25.52 -0.42
CA LEU A 64 1.34 -24.53 -0.22
C LEU A 64 2.57 -25.16 0.44
N HIS A 65 3.75 -24.83 -0.13
CA HIS A 65 5.01 -25.42 0.26
C HIS A 65 5.63 -24.71 1.46
N ASP A 66 6.15 -25.49 2.42
CA ASP A 66 6.98 -25.09 3.55
C ASP A 66 6.60 -23.74 4.20
N GLN A 67 7.44 -22.72 4.10
CA GLN A 67 7.26 -21.43 4.78
C GLN A 67 5.99 -20.67 4.35
N CYS A 68 5.44 -20.94 3.17
CA CYS A 68 4.18 -20.36 2.73
C CYS A 68 2.94 -21.11 3.28
N SER A 69 3.11 -22.27 3.90
CA SER A 69 2.01 -23.11 4.40
C SER A 69 1.08 -22.42 5.41
N PRO A 70 1.49 -21.42 6.21
CA PRO A 70 0.58 -20.69 7.10
C PRO A 70 -0.61 -20.03 6.39
N TRP A 71 -0.48 -19.69 5.11
CA TRP A 71 -1.56 -19.08 4.30
C TRP A 71 -2.51 -20.07 3.64
N LYS A 72 -2.32 -21.40 3.79
CA LYS A 72 -3.07 -22.42 3.07
C LYS A 72 -4.60 -22.30 3.10
N LYS A 73 -5.16 -21.79 4.20
CA LYS A 73 -6.62 -21.61 4.34
C LYS A 73 -7.16 -20.47 3.48
N ASN A 74 -6.34 -19.47 3.20
CA ASN A 74 -6.73 -18.28 2.45
C ASN A 74 -5.48 -17.58 1.88
N ALA A 75 -5.16 -17.82 0.63
CA ALA A 75 -3.93 -17.39 -0.02
C ALA A 75 -4.19 -16.66 -1.32
N CYS A 76 -3.34 -15.67 -1.61
CA CYS A 76 -3.24 -15.00 -2.91
C CYS A 76 -2.25 -15.66 -3.87
N CYS A 77 -1.38 -16.55 -3.39
CA CYS A 77 -0.46 -17.34 -4.21
C CYS A 77 -1.02 -18.73 -4.54
N THR A 78 -0.42 -19.38 -5.53
CA THR A 78 -0.70 -20.78 -5.85
C THR A 78 0.33 -21.72 -5.25
N ALA A 79 0.02 -23.03 -5.20
CA ALA A 79 0.97 -24.06 -4.79
C ALA A 79 2.25 -24.03 -5.65
N ASN A 80 2.12 -23.79 -6.96
CA ASN A 80 3.26 -23.69 -7.86
C ASN A 80 4.13 -22.46 -7.55
N THR A 81 3.53 -21.30 -7.30
CA THR A 81 4.25 -20.09 -6.86
C THR A 81 5.03 -20.36 -5.58
N SER A 82 4.38 -20.99 -4.59
CA SER A 82 5.03 -21.31 -3.31
C SER A 82 6.19 -22.29 -3.46
N GLN A 83 6.07 -23.27 -4.34
CA GLN A 83 7.14 -24.24 -4.61
C GLN A 83 8.33 -23.58 -5.32
N GLU A 84 8.08 -22.72 -6.32
CA GLU A 84 9.13 -22.02 -7.06
C GLU A 84 9.94 -21.09 -6.20
N LEU A 85 9.32 -20.33 -5.30
CA LEU A 85 10.05 -19.37 -4.46
C LEU A 85 11.00 -20.02 -3.43
N HIS A 86 10.83 -21.31 -3.12
CA HIS A 86 11.75 -22.05 -2.25
C HIS A 86 12.98 -22.62 -2.98
N LYS A 87 13.04 -22.53 -4.31
CA LYS A 87 14.19 -22.99 -5.08
C LYS A 87 15.31 -21.95 -5.04
N ASP A 88 16.56 -22.43 -5.01
CA ASP A 88 17.76 -21.56 -4.96
C ASP A 88 17.86 -20.60 -6.14
N THR A 89 17.41 -21.01 -7.31
CA THR A 89 17.24 -20.20 -8.50
C THR A 89 15.76 -20.16 -8.86
N SER A 90 15.00 -19.41 -8.09
CA SER A 90 13.57 -19.24 -8.35
C SER A 90 13.34 -18.61 -9.72
N ARG A 91 12.49 -19.24 -10.55
CA ARG A 91 12.09 -18.68 -11.84
C ARG A 91 11.05 -17.56 -11.74
N LEU A 92 10.49 -17.34 -10.55
CA LEU A 92 9.45 -16.31 -10.37
C LEU A 92 9.93 -14.93 -10.80
N TYR A 93 11.13 -14.57 -10.33
CA TYR A 93 11.72 -13.25 -10.58
C TYR A 93 13.11 -13.34 -11.18
N ASN A 94 13.64 -14.52 -11.44
CA ASN A 94 15.03 -14.77 -11.81
C ASN A 94 16.03 -14.10 -10.86
N PHE A 95 15.65 -13.98 -9.58
CA PHE A 95 16.43 -13.28 -8.59
C PHE A 95 17.39 -14.24 -7.89
N ASN A 96 18.68 -14.00 -8.05
CA ASN A 96 19.72 -14.73 -7.37
C ASN A 96 20.03 -14.09 -6.00
N TRP A 97 19.70 -14.81 -4.93
CA TRP A 97 19.99 -14.40 -3.56
C TRP A 97 21.48 -14.41 -3.25
N ASP A 98 22.26 -15.29 -3.94
CA ASP A 98 23.68 -15.51 -3.73
C ASP A 98 24.55 -14.60 -4.61
N HIS A 99 24.08 -13.41 -4.96
CA HIS A 99 24.78 -12.47 -5.87
C HIS A 99 26.12 -11.93 -5.33
N CYS A 100 26.41 -12.08 -4.05
CA CYS A 100 27.67 -11.76 -3.38
C CYS A 100 28.31 -12.95 -2.66
N GLY A 101 28.05 -14.16 -3.14
CA GLY A 101 28.41 -15.40 -2.49
C GLY A 101 27.24 -16.03 -1.76
N LYS A 102 27.41 -17.27 -1.28
CA LYS A 102 26.34 -18.03 -0.64
C LYS A 102 25.80 -17.29 0.59
N MET A 103 24.51 -17.01 0.58
CA MET A 103 23.81 -16.39 1.72
C MET A 103 23.68 -17.38 2.86
N GLU A 104 23.86 -16.91 4.09
CA GLU A 104 23.65 -17.73 5.29
C GLU A 104 22.22 -18.29 5.34
N PRO A 105 22.04 -19.58 5.68
CA PRO A 105 20.71 -20.20 5.65
C PRO A 105 19.67 -19.50 6.54
N ALA A 106 20.08 -18.97 7.70
CA ALA A 106 19.21 -18.21 8.58
C ALA A 106 18.70 -16.94 7.92
N CYS A 107 19.58 -16.18 7.25
CA CYS A 107 19.23 -15.00 6.50
C CYS A 107 18.32 -15.33 5.31
N LYS A 108 18.66 -16.36 4.52
CA LYS A 108 17.87 -16.79 3.37
C LYS A 108 16.41 -17.13 3.74
N ARG A 109 16.19 -17.75 4.89
CA ARG A 109 14.85 -18.04 5.41
C ARG A 109 13.98 -16.80 5.53
N HIS A 110 14.54 -15.65 5.93
CA HIS A 110 13.78 -14.40 6.01
C HIS A 110 13.35 -13.89 4.64
N PHE A 111 14.20 -14.02 3.63
CA PHE A 111 13.85 -13.62 2.25
C PHE A 111 12.76 -14.52 1.65
N ILE A 112 12.80 -15.82 1.93
CA ILE A 112 11.74 -16.76 1.54
C ILE A 112 10.43 -16.38 2.24
N GLN A 113 10.48 -16.10 3.56
CA GLN A 113 9.29 -15.72 4.32
C GLN A 113 8.70 -14.38 3.88
N ASP A 114 9.56 -13.39 3.61
CA ASP A 114 9.18 -12.11 3.02
C ASP A 114 8.46 -12.30 1.69
N THR A 115 9.01 -13.16 0.82
CA THR A 115 8.38 -13.49 -0.45
C THR A 115 7.05 -14.24 -0.26
N CYS A 116 6.94 -15.16 0.72
CA CYS A 116 5.66 -15.78 1.07
C CYS A 116 4.63 -14.76 1.55
N LEU A 117 5.02 -13.80 2.40
CA LEU A 117 4.13 -12.71 2.84
C LEU A 117 3.69 -11.87 1.65
N TYR A 118 4.62 -11.50 0.75
CA TYR A 118 4.33 -10.72 -0.44
C TYR A 118 3.34 -11.44 -1.38
N GLU A 119 3.62 -12.70 -1.72
CA GLU A 119 2.84 -13.45 -2.71
C GLU A 119 1.51 -14.00 -2.16
N CYS A 120 1.48 -14.40 -0.89
CA CYS A 120 0.38 -15.22 -0.37
C CYS A 120 -0.57 -14.47 0.56
N SER A 121 -0.18 -13.32 1.14
CA SER A 121 -1.02 -12.64 2.13
C SER A 121 -2.21 -11.91 1.50
N PRO A 122 -3.45 -12.19 1.95
CA PRO A 122 -4.65 -11.44 1.53
C PRO A 122 -4.93 -10.23 2.44
N HIS A 123 -4.03 -9.92 3.38
CA HIS A 123 -4.25 -8.92 4.42
C HIS A 123 -3.31 -7.70 4.29
N LEU A 124 -2.94 -7.36 3.05
CA LEU A 124 -2.10 -6.19 2.74
C LEU A 124 -2.87 -5.05 2.06
N GLY A 125 -4.17 -5.20 1.86
CA GLY A 125 -5.01 -4.26 1.12
C GLY A 125 -4.89 -2.78 1.53
N PRO A 126 -4.85 -2.42 2.84
CA PRO A 126 -4.70 -1.02 3.26
C PRO A 126 -3.44 -0.34 2.71
N TRP A 127 -2.42 -1.10 2.39
CA TRP A 127 -1.11 -0.59 1.93
C TRP A 127 -0.85 -0.78 0.44
N ILE A 128 -1.79 -1.38 -0.30
CA ILE A 128 -1.68 -1.51 -1.76
C ILE A 128 -1.72 -0.12 -2.41
N ARG A 129 -0.77 0.11 -3.32
CA ARG A 129 -0.67 1.34 -4.13
C ARG A 129 -0.49 0.98 -5.59
N GLN A 130 -1.15 1.76 -6.45
CA GLN A 130 -0.98 1.65 -7.89
C GLN A 130 0.44 2.06 -8.31
N VAL A 131 1.03 1.29 -9.21
CA VAL A 131 2.32 1.58 -9.83
C VAL A 131 2.23 1.33 -11.33
N ASN A 132 2.87 2.17 -12.14
CA ASN A 132 2.90 2.00 -13.59
C ASN A 132 4.18 1.23 -13.99
N GLN A 133 4.17 -0.09 -13.76
CA GLN A 133 5.28 -0.97 -14.15
C GLN A 133 4.78 -2.06 -15.10
N SER A 134 5.57 -2.42 -16.10
CA SER A 134 5.19 -3.40 -17.12
C SER A 134 4.90 -4.81 -16.57
N TRP A 135 5.48 -5.16 -15.41
CA TRP A 135 5.40 -6.49 -14.81
C TRP A 135 4.47 -6.58 -13.59
N ARG A 136 4.02 -5.42 -13.05
CA ARG A 136 3.01 -5.33 -11.99
C ARG A 136 2.29 -3.98 -12.04
N LYS A 137 1.03 -3.97 -11.66
CA LYS A 137 0.23 -2.75 -11.56
C LYS A 137 0.15 -2.22 -10.13
N GLU A 138 0.39 -3.08 -9.14
CA GLU A 138 0.28 -2.77 -7.73
C GLU A 138 1.51 -3.20 -6.95
N ARG A 139 1.74 -2.53 -5.84
CA ARG A 139 2.69 -2.93 -4.78
C ARG A 139 2.16 -2.48 -3.44
N PHE A 140 2.60 -3.08 -2.35
CA PHE A 140 2.39 -2.50 -1.04
C PHE A 140 3.51 -1.51 -0.67
N LEU A 141 3.15 -0.49 0.14
CA LEU A 141 4.04 0.57 0.61
C LEU A 141 3.75 0.86 2.08
N ASP A 142 4.82 1.02 2.88
CA ASP A 142 4.77 1.35 4.30
C ASP A 142 3.92 0.37 5.14
N VAL A 143 3.97 -0.93 4.82
CA VAL A 143 3.35 -1.98 5.65
C VAL A 143 4.00 -1.95 7.04
N PRO A 144 3.23 -1.74 8.13
CA PRO A 144 3.79 -1.67 9.47
C PRO A 144 4.27 -3.05 9.93
N LEU A 145 5.54 -3.34 9.74
CA LEU A 145 6.17 -4.60 10.17
C LEU A 145 6.45 -4.56 11.66
N CYS A 146 6.14 -5.65 12.38
CA CYS A 146 6.47 -5.74 13.80
C CYS A 146 7.98 -5.62 14.03
N LYS A 147 8.36 -4.83 15.03
CA LYS A 147 9.77 -4.53 15.30
C LYS A 147 10.61 -5.79 15.56
N GLU A 148 10.03 -6.81 16.19
CA GLU A 148 10.72 -8.05 16.49
C GLU A 148 11.03 -8.88 15.24
N ASP A 149 10.15 -8.85 14.22
CA ASP A 149 10.38 -9.54 12.97
C ASP A 149 11.53 -8.88 12.19
N CYS A 150 11.57 -7.54 12.20
CA CYS A 150 12.63 -6.77 11.59
C CYS A 150 13.97 -6.94 12.32
N GLN A 151 13.97 -6.91 13.64
CA GLN A 151 15.14 -7.13 14.47
C GLN A 151 15.78 -8.49 14.18
N ARG A 152 14.97 -9.56 14.17
CA ARG A 152 15.46 -10.92 13.90
C ARG A 152 15.97 -11.06 12.46
N TRP A 153 15.30 -10.43 11.49
CA TRP A 153 15.76 -10.44 10.10
C TRP A 153 17.16 -9.83 9.99
N TRP A 154 17.37 -8.69 10.63
CA TRP A 154 18.68 -8.03 10.64
C TRP A 154 19.75 -8.87 11.38
N GLU A 155 19.44 -9.42 12.54
CA GLU A 155 20.34 -10.28 13.32
C GLU A 155 20.78 -11.52 12.55
N ASP A 156 19.89 -12.16 11.82
CA ASP A 156 20.20 -13.35 11.03
C ASP A 156 20.93 -13.00 9.70
N CYS A 157 20.88 -11.74 9.26
CA CYS A 157 21.47 -11.33 7.98
C CYS A 157 22.71 -10.44 8.06
N HIS A 158 23.03 -9.82 9.21
CA HIS A 158 24.04 -8.78 9.31
C HIS A 158 25.43 -9.18 8.81
N THR A 159 25.81 -10.45 8.92
CA THR A 159 27.10 -11.01 8.43
C THR A 159 27.06 -11.48 6.97
N SER A 160 25.87 -11.76 6.41
CA SER A 160 25.70 -12.08 5.00
C SER A 160 26.11 -10.89 4.11
N ARG A 161 26.37 -11.13 2.82
CA ARG A 161 26.91 -10.10 1.93
C ARG A 161 25.93 -9.69 0.86
N THR A 162 25.93 -8.41 0.54
CA THR A 162 25.19 -7.81 -0.58
C THR A 162 25.99 -6.70 -1.22
N CYS A 163 25.57 -6.22 -2.38
CA CYS A 163 26.21 -5.11 -3.07
C CYS A 163 25.28 -3.89 -3.24
N LYS A 164 24.09 -3.90 -2.59
CA LYS A 164 23.11 -2.83 -2.74
C LYS A 164 22.25 -2.69 -1.48
N SER A 165 21.88 -1.44 -1.20
CA SER A 165 20.91 -1.08 -0.14
C SER A 165 19.45 -1.07 -0.62
N ASN A 166 19.20 -1.11 -1.92
CA ASN A 166 17.86 -1.15 -2.48
C ASN A 166 17.80 -2.21 -3.59
N TRP A 167 17.00 -3.25 -3.37
CA TRP A 167 16.93 -4.40 -4.26
C TRP A 167 15.84 -4.27 -5.34
N HIS A 168 15.00 -3.24 -5.31
CA HIS A 168 14.02 -3.00 -6.36
C HIS A 168 14.60 -2.39 -7.64
N ARG A 169 15.82 -1.82 -7.63
CA ARG A 169 16.33 -1.09 -8.77
C ARG A 169 17.85 -1.15 -8.88
N GLY A 170 18.35 -0.92 -10.11
CA GLY A 170 19.76 -0.72 -10.36
C GLY A 170 20.61 -2.00 -10.35
N TRP A 171 20.02 -3.16 -10.60
CA TRP A 171 20.75 -4.40 -10.89
C TRP A 171 21.19 -4.46 -12.35
N ASP A 172 22.27 -5.16 -12.61
CA ASP A 172 22.62 -5.61 -13.97
C ASP A 172 21.85 -6.90 -14.27
N TRP A 173 20.96 -6.83 -15.27
CA TRP A 173 20.12 -7.93 -15.75
C TRP A 173 20.55 -8.51 -17.09
N THR A 174 21.73 -8.13 -17.62
CA THR A 174 22.22 -8.54 -18.96
C THR A 174 22.34 -10.05 -19.12
N SER A 175 22.56 -10.79 -18.04
CA SER A 175 22.63 -12.26 -18.03
C SER A 175 21.27 -12.96 -17.79
N GLY A 176 20.16 -12.23 -17.69
CA GLY A 176 18.85 -12.78 -17.34
C GLY A 176 18.62 -13.00 -15.84
N VAL A 177 19.65 -12.84 -15.01
CA VAL A 177 19.60 -12.86 -13.52
C VAL A 177 20.25 -11.60 -12.99
N ASN A 178 19.86 -11.16 -11.79
CA ASN A 178 20.48 -9.99 -11.18
C ASN A 178 21.95 -10.23 -10.85
N LYS A 179 22.77 -9.27 -11.23
CA LYS A 179 24.18 -9.16 -10.84
C LYS A 179 24.44 -7.80 -10.22
N CYS A 180 25.48 -7.73 -9.41
CA CYS A 180 25.93 -6.46 -8.87
C CYS A 180 26.30 -5.49 -10.00
N PRO A 181 25.96 -4.20 -9.90
CA PRO A 181 26.40 -3.20 -10.86
C PRO A 181 27.93 -3.13 -10.93
N ALA A 182 28.46 -2.69 -12.06
CA ALA A 182 29.89 -2.50 -12.21
C ALA A 182 30.46 -1.55 -11.13
N GLY A 183 31.52 -1.96 -10.46
CA GLY A 183 32.17 -1.20 -9.38
C GLY A 183 31.46 -1.31 -8.01
N ALA A 184 30.30 -1.97 -7.89
CA ALA A 184 29.68 -2.20 -6.59
C ALA A 184 30.46 -3.25 -5.79
N LEU A 185 30.66 -2.97 -4.51
CA LEU A 185 31.39 -3.86 -3.60
C LEU A 185 30.44 -4.78 -2.86
N CYS A 186 30.80 -6.06 -2.78
CA CYS A 186 30.11 -7.01 -1.90
C CYS A 186 30.61 -6.81 -0.45
N LEU A 187 29.82 -6.09 0.34
CA LEU A 187 30.06 -5.86 1.78
C LEU A 187 29.01 -6.61 2.60
N THR A 188 29.20 -6.62 3.91
CA THR A 188 28.20 -7.20 4.84
C THR A 188 26.87 -6.42 4.79
N PHE A 189 25.78 -7.08 5.13
CA PHE A 189 24.49 -6.39 5.28
C PHE A 189 24.58 -5.25 6.29
N GLU A 190 25.32 -5.44 7.40
CA GLU A 190 25.54 -4.39 8.39
C GLU A 190 26.17 -3.13 7.78
N SER A 191 27.08 -3.28 6.80
CA SER A 191 27.69 -2.13 6.09
C SER A 191 26.69 -1.36 5.23
N TYR A 192 25.72 -2.04 4.61
CA TYR A 192 24.67 -1.42 3.80
C TYR A 192 23.45 -1.01 4.62
N PHE A 193 23.19 -1.73 5.70
CA PHE A 193 22.04 -1.56 6.60
C PHE A 193 22.51 -1.55 8.05
N PRO A 194 22.99 -0.41 8.57
CA PRO A 194 23.59 -0.33 9.91
C PRO A 194 22.61 -0.58 11.06
N THR A 195 21.32 -0.62 10.77
CA THR A 195 20.28 -0.87 11.76
C THR A 195 19.18 -1.76 11.17
N PRO A 196 18.38 -2.47 12.01
CA PRO A 196 17.21 -3.20 11.56
C PRO A 196 16.23 -2.35 10.73
N VAL A 197 15.99 -1.10 11.15
CA VAL A 197 15.15 -0.14 10.42
C VAL A 197 15.69 0.13 9.02
N ALA A 198 16.99 0.37 8.91
CA ALA A 198 17.63 0.62 7.61
C ALA A 198 17.46 -0.58 6.65
N LEU A 199 17.51 -1.82 7.16
CA LEU A 199 17.24 -3.02 6.37
C LEU A 199 15.80 -3.07 5.91
N CYS A 200 14.86 -3.09 6.85
CA CYS A 200 13.45 -3.36 6.54
C CYS A 200 12.81 -2.26 5.69
N GLU A 201 13.17 -1.01 5.91
CA GLU A 201 12.60 0.10 5.14
C GLU A 201 13.34 0.34 3.82
N GLY A 202 14.66 0.14 3.78
CA GLY A 202 15.49 0.43 2.61
C GLY A 202 15.43 -0.65 1.54
N LEU A 203 15.51 -1.91 1.92
CA LEU A 203 15.74 -3.05 1.04
C LEU A 203 14.75 -3.11 -0.13
N TRP A 204 13.46 -2.95 0.13
CA TRP A 204 12.37 -3.01 -0.85
C TRP A 204 11.72 -1.65 -1.13
N SER A 205 12.49 -0.56 -1.12
CA SER A 205 11.98 0.79 -1.44
C SER A 205 10.74 1.16 -0.62
N HIS A 206 10.82 1.07 0.70
CA HIS A 206 9.73 1.36 1.63
C HIS A 206 8.47 0.49 1.46
N SER A 207 8.62 -0.78 1.03
CA SER A 207 7.51 -1.73 1.14
C SER A 207 7.09 -1.91 2.59
N TYR A 208 8.05 -1.91 3.50
CA TYR A 208 7.81 -1.95 4.95
C TYR A 208 8.16 -0.63 5.62
N LYS A 209 7.50 -0.39 6.74
CA LYS A 209 7.82 0.61 7.76
C LYS A 209 7.88 -0.10 9.10
N VAL A 210 8.99 0.05 9.83
CA VAL A 210 9.12 -0.60 11.12
C VAL A 210 8.17 0.04 12.13
N SER A 211 7.32 -0.79 12.73
CA SER A 211 6.34 -0.35 13.71
C SER A 211 6.95 -0.29 15.11
N ASN A 212 6.50 0.66 15.94
CA ASN A 212 6.80 0.69 17.36
C ASN A 212 6.01 -0.37 18.17
N TYR A 213 5.00 -0.97 17.54
CA TYR A 213 4.17 -1.99 18.17
C TYR A 213 4.84 -3.36 18.13
N SER A 214 4.58 -4.15 19.16
CA SER A 214 5.06 -5.53 19.28
C SER A 214 4.10 -6.53 18.66
N ARG A 215 4.61 -7.73 18.38
CA ARG A 215 3.83 -8.88 17.93
C ARG A 215 2.65 -9.12 18.89
N GLY A 216 1.49 -9.50 18.33
CA GLY A 216 0.27 -9.72 19.11
C GLY A 216 -0.51 -8.46 19.48
N SER A 217 -0.03 -7.26 19.15
CA SER A 217 -0.73 -6.00 19.46
C SER A 217 -1.94 -5.72 18.56
N GLY A 218 -2.12 -6.44 17.44
CA GLY A 218 -3.10 -6.11 16.41
C GLY A 218 -2.80 -4.80 15.66
N ARG A 219 -1.54 -4.29 15.73
CA ARG A 219 -1.13 -3.00 15.15
C ARG A 219 0.08 -3.08 14.22
N CYS A 220 0.67 -4.26 14.06
CA CYS A 220 1.75 -4.49 13.12
C CYS A 220 1.59 -5.85 12.44
N ILE A 221 2.01 -5.92 11.18
CA ILE A 221 2.03 -7.14 10.38
C ILE A 221 3.15 -8.05 10.90
N GLN A 222 2.80 -9.30 11.14
CA GLN A 222 3.71 -10.36 11.52
C GLN A 222 4.12 -11.15 10.27
N MET A 223 5.42 -11.21 10.02
CA MET A 223 5.98 -12.00 8.93
C MET A 223 5.86 -13.50 9.22
N TRP A 224 6.02 -13.88 10.47
CA TRP A 224 5.94 -15.25 10.97
C TRP A 224 4.74 -15.41 11.88
N PHE A 225 3.93 -16.45 11.69
CA PHE A 225 2.82 -16.78 12.58
C PHE A 225 2.46 -18.26 12.52
N ASP A 226 1.83 -18.76 13.59
CA ASP A 226 1.28 -20.10 13.66
C ASP A 226 -0.16 -20.11 13.12
N SER A 227 -0.37 -20.77 11.99
CA SER A 227 -1.68 -20.87 11.35
C SER A 227 -2.73 -21.65 12.17
N ALA A 228 -2.30 -22.43 13.18
CA ALA A 228 -3.23 -23.10 14.11
C ALA A 228 -4.01 -22.08 14.95
N GLN A 229 -3.38 -20.95 15.26
CA GLN A 229 -3.98 -19.84 16.03
C GLN A 229 -4.71 -18.81 15.12
N GLY A 230 -4.79 -19.07 13.81
CA GLY A 230 -5.32 -18.13 12.84
C GLY A 230 -4.26 -17.20 12.28
N ASN A 231 -4.68 -16.31 11.37
CA ASN A 231 -3.77 -15.32 10.79
C ASN A 231 -3.91 -13.97 11.52
N PRO A 232 -2.91 -13.57 12.34
CA PRO A 232 -3.00 -12.34 13.13
C PRO A 232 -3.06 -11.06 12.28
N ASN A 233 -2.62 -11.13 11.02
CA ASN A 233 -2.58 -10.00 10.10
C ASN A 233 -3.97 -9.57 9.61
N GLU A 234 -4.99 -10.41 9.76
CA GLU A 234 -6.36 -10.07 9.46
C GLU A 234 -6.88 -8.94 10.37
N GLU A 235 -6.65 -9.04 11.68
CA GLU A 235 -7.00 -8.00 12.65
C GLU A 235 -6.28 -6.69 12.36
N VAL A 236 -4.99 -6.77 12.02
CA VAL A 236 -4.18 -5.60 11.67
C VAL A 236 -4.75 -4.89 10.43
N ALA A 237 -5.08 -5.64 9.37
CA ALA A 237 -5.68 -5.07 8.17
C ALA A 237 -7.02 -4.39 8.47
N ARG A 238 -7.87 -5.01 9.29
CA ARG A 238 -9.17 -4.42 9.71
C ARG A 238 -8.98 -3.12 10.47
N PHE A 239 -8.02 -3.07 11.38
CA PHE A 239 -7.72 -1.84 12.13
C PHE A 239 -7.33 -0.70 11.19
N TYR A 240 -6.35 -0.92 10.30
CA TYR A 240 -5.87 0.14 9.40
C TYR A 240 -6.91 0.53 8.34
N ALA A 241 -7.69 -0.42 7.82
CA ALA A 241 -8.82 -0.10 6.95
C ALA A 241 -9.82 0.82 7.65
N ALA A 242 -10.14 0.58 8.93
CA ALA A 242 -11.02 1.45 9.70
C ALA A 242 -10.44 2.86 9.89
N VAL A 243 -9.15 2.97 10.24
CA VAL A 243 -8.48 4.27 10.42
C VAL A 243 -8.46 5.08 9.11
N MET A 244 -8.19 4.43 7.98
CA MET A 244 -8.19 5.11 6.67
C MET A 244 -9.58 5.67 6.31
N HIS A 245 -10.66 4.95 6.64
CA HIS A 245 -12.02 5.43 6.42
C HIS A 245 -12.39 6.62 7.30
N VAL A 246 -12.02 6.60 8.57
CA VAL A 246 -12.25 7.75 9.48
C VAL A 246 -11.55 8.99 8.93
N ASN A 247 -10.27 8.88 8.56
CA ASN A 247 -9.50 10.00 8.03
C ASN A 247 -10.07 10.52 6.69
N ALA A 248 -10.54 9.63 5.81
CA ALA A 248 -11.21 10.01 4.56
C ALA A 248 -12.54 10.73 4.83
N GLY A 249 -13.32 10.25 5.79
CA GLY A 249 -14.59 10.87 6.20
C GLY A 249 -14.39 12.28 6.79
N GLU A 250 -13.42 12.46 7.68
CA GLU A 250 -13.08 13.78 8.25
C GLU A 250 -12.61 14.76 7.19
N MET A 251 -11.76 14.33 6.25
CA MET A 251 -11.30 15.17 5.14
C MET A 251 -12.46 15.59 4.23
N LEU A 252 -13.41 14.68 3.97
CA LEU A 252 -14.58 14.95 3.16
C LEU A 252 -15.56 15.93 3.83
N HIS A 253 -15.76 15.80 5.14
CA HIS A 253 -16.56 16.73 5.93
C HIS A 253 -15.91 18.13 5.95
N GLY A 254 -14.60 18.21 6.07
CA GLY A 254 -13.86 19.47 5.97
C GLY A 254 -14.04 20.17 4.62
N ILE A 255 -13.89 19.42 3.52
CA ILE A 255 -14.07 19.95 2.16
C ILE A 255 -15.53 20.35 1.92
N GLY A 256 -16.48 19.54 2.35
CA GLY A 256 -17.92 19.83 2.24
C GLY A 256 -18.30 21.12 2.99
N GLY A 257 -17.79 21.31 4.20
CA GLY A 257 -17.98 22.54 4.99
C GLY A 257 -17.39 23.79 4.30
N LEU A 258 -16.22 23.65 3.69
CA LEU A 258 -15.55 24.72 2.95
C LEU A 258 -16.32 25.12 1.68
N LEU A 259 -16.82 24.14 0.93
CA LEU A 259 -17.64 24.37 -0.26
C LEU A 259 -18.98 25.00 0.09
N LEU A 260 -19.60 24.58 1.21
CA LEU A 260 -20.86 25.18 1.69
C LEU A 260 -20.64 26.64 2.12
N SER A 261 -19.55 26.94 2.81
CA SER A 261 -19.22 28.32 3.23
C SER A 261 -18.92 29.22 2.03
N LEU A 262 -18.21 28.72 1.02
CA LEU A 262 -17.94 29.43 -0.23
C LEU A 262 -19.24 29.69 -1.01
N ALA A 263 -20.14 28.73 -1.08
CA ALA A 263 -21.43 28.88 -1.74
C ALA A 263 -22.32 29.93 -1.06
N LEU A 264 -22.31 29.94 0.29
CA LEU A 264 -23.02 30.97 1.08
C LEU A 264 -22.43 32.37 0.90
N MET A 265 -21.10 32.49 0.89
CA MET A 265 -20.43 33.77 0.66
C MET A 265 -20.73 34.31 -0.76
N LEU A 266 -20.73 33.44 -1.76
CA LEU A 266 -21.07 33.81 -3.14
C LEU A 266 -22.52 34.25 -3.27
N GLN A 267 -23.47 33.60 -2.55
CA GLN A 267 -24.86 34.00 -2.50
C GLN A 267 -25.03 35.37 -1.83
N LEU A 268 -24.36 35.63 -0.71
CA LEU A 268 -24.40 36.94 -0.03
C LEU A 268 -23.83 38.04 -0.91
N TRP A 269 -22.77 37.78 -1.66
CA TRP A 269 -22.19 38.74 -2.60
C TRP A 269 -23.08 39.06 -3.80
N LEU A 270 -23.86 38.06 -4.28
CA LEU A 270 -24.81 38.24 -5.37
C LEU A 270 -26.15 38.88 -4.94
N LEU A 271 -26.43 38.95 -3.65
CA LEU A 271 -27.67 39.50 -3.08
C LEU A 271 -27.45 40.94 -2.49
N GLY A 272 -26.20 41.37 -2.27
CA GLY A 272 -25.84 42.74 -1.82
C GLY A 272 -25.47 43.60 -3.00
#